data_48450a63e1fc5b985101ded2e481802a
#
_entry.id   48450a63e1fc5b985101ded2e481802a
#
_cell.length_a   1.000
_cell.length_b   1.000
_cell.length_c   1.000
_cell.angle_alpha   90.00
_cell.angle_beta   90.00
_cell.angle_gamma   90.00
#
_symmetry.space_group_name_H-M   'P 1'
#
loop_
_entity.id
_entity.type
_entity.pdbx_description
1 polymer ?
#
loop_
_entity_poly.entity_id
_entity_poly.type
_entity_poly.pdbx_seq_one_letter_code
_entity_poly.pdbx_strand_id
1 'polypeptide(L)'
;MIKNFIRVQLIERFRLSLIKISRVLNKHNTIPVDFKKKKFLFNTQYIWGYSELEFMCAAQLQSEGHEVIIIICDGLPYSEREIFDLPKIKSYKSCSNRTIRYCNAYGLKYLKINSFLNAEDKNKAKELSLKNIDEISNFSKNNINLGDYAKRNHSHYFKGDIKPVGSFESIYRKAFESAYLIETSISNILLKYKDYDLVTANGKFIQTGIPAQLTKNAGNSFYTYEVFRQGDCVLLDKDRYSLEQRMDDVWE
;
A
#
# COMPACT_ATOMS: atom_id res chain seq x y z
N MET A 1 -26.37 17.43 1.34
CA MET A 1 -25.28 16.53 1.72
C MET A 1 -25.67 15.06 1.67
N ILE A 2 -26.80 14.63 2.25
CA ILE A 2 -27.30 13.23 2.25
C ILE A 2 -27.56 12.69 0.83
N LYS A 3 -28.17 13.46 -0.08
CA LYS A 3 -28.44 13.06 -1.46
C LYS A 3 -27.17 12.69 -2.24
N ASN A 4 -26.09 13.45 -2.08
CA ASN A 4 -24.81 13.15 -2.74
C ASN A 4 -24.14 11.88 -2.18
N PHE A 5 -24.29 11.63 -0.87
CA PHE A 5 -23.75 10.42 -0.24
C PHE A 5 -24.47 9.16 -0.74
N ILE A 6 -25.81 9.20 -0.83
CA ILE A 6 -26.61 8.08 -1.36
C ILE A 6 -26.27 7.83 -2.83
N ARG A 7 -26.13 8.89 -3.63
CA ARG A 7 -25.75 8.77 -5.06
C ARG A 7 -24.39 8.11 -5.24
N VAL A 8 -23.38 8.49 -4.46
CA VAL A 8 -22.04 7.86 -4.52
C VAL A 8 -22.09 6.39 -4.14
N GLN A 9 -22.84 6.02 -3.09
CA GLN A 9 -22.98 4.61 -2.70
C GLN A 9 -23.73 3.77 -3.73
N LEU A 10 -24.75 4.31 -4.37
CA LEU A 10 -25.48 3.61 -5.43
C LEU A 10 -24.60 3.37 -6.66
N ILE A 11 -23.83 4.38 -7.08
CA ILE A 11 -22.87 4.27 -8.19
C ILE A 11 -21.81 3.20 -7.86
N GLU A 12 -21.27 3.20 -6.65
CA GLU A 12 -20.28 2.21 -6.23
C GLU A 12 -20.86 0.79 -6.24
N ARG A 13 -22.09 0.60 -5.73
CA ARG A 13 -22.77 -0.71 -5.76
C ARG A 13 -23.01 -1.19 -7.18
N PHE A 14 -23.42 -0.29 -8.06
CA PHE A 14 -23.64 -0.61 -9.48
C PHE A 14 -22.33 -1.04 -10.17
N ARG A 15 -21.24 -0.28 -9.97
CA ARG A 15 -19.92 -0.64 -10.48
C ARG A 15 -19.46 -2.01 -9.98
N LEU A 16 -19.59 -2.29 -8.69
CA LEU A 16 -19.23 -3.59 -8.11
C LEU A 16 -20.08 -4.73 -8.70
N SER A 17 -21.33 -4.49 -9.02
CA SER A 17 -22.19 -5.48 -9.69
C SER A 17 -21.75 -5.73 -11.12
N LEU A 18 -21.39 -4.69 -11.88
CA LEU A 18 -20.85 -4.82 -13.24
C LEU A 18 -19.53 -5.60 -13.26
N ILE A 19 -18.63 -5.33 -12.30
CA ILE A 19 -17.37 -6.07 -12.16
C ILE A 19 -17.63 -7.56 -11.94
N LYS A 20 -18.58 -7.92 -11.07
CA LYS A 20 -18.95 -9.32 -10.83
C LYS A 20 -19.48 -9.99 -12.08
N ILE A 21 -20.35 -9.31 -12.84
CA ILE A 21 -20.91 -9.81 -14.09
C ILE A 21 -19.79 -10.01 -15.12
N SER A 22 -18.97 -9.00 -15.34
CA SER A 22 -17.83 -9.07 -16.26
C SER A 22 -16.89 -10.24 -15.92
N ARG A 23 -16.59 -10.45 -14.63
CA ARG A 23 -15.77 -11.58 -14.18
C ARG A 23 -16.40 -12.93 -14.55
N VAL A 24 -17.70 -13.08 -14.38
CA VAL A 24 -18.41 -14.32 -14.77
C VAL A 24 -18.35 -14.54 -16.28
N LEU A 25 -18.57 -13.49 -17.06
CA LEU A 25 -18.51 -13.55 -18.52
C LEU A 25 -17.12 -13.86 -19.06
N ASN A 26 -16.07 -13.23 -18.47
CA ASN A 26 -14.69 -13.40 -18.91
C ASN A 26 -14.06 -14.74 -18.46
N LYS A 27 -14.66 -15.45 -17.53
CA LYS A 27 -14.16 -16.75 -17.06
C LYS A 27 -14.06 -17.80 -18.17
N HIS A 28 -14.76 -17.61 -19.27
CA HIS A 28 -14.77 -18.49 -20.43
C HIS A 28 -13.86 -18.05 -21.58
N ASN A 29 -13.23 -16.88 -21.49
CA ASN A 29 -12.42 -16.28 -22.54
C ASN A 29 -10.92 -16.22 -22.22
N THR A 30 -10.41 -17.12 -21.38
CA THR A 30 -8.98 -17.19 -21.10
C THR A 30 -8.24 -17.71 -22.35
N ILE A 31 -7.47 -16.81 -22.99
CA ILE A 31 -6.50 -17.21 -24.01
C ILE A 31 -5.40 -17.99 -23.29
N PRO A 32 -5.08 -19.23 -23.70
CA PRO A 32 -3.96 -19.96 -23.14
C PRO A 32 -2.67 -19.25 -23.57
N VAL A 33 -2.09 -18.46 -22.70
CA VAL A 33 -0.75 -17.92 -22.91
C VAL A 33 0.21 -18.76 -22.09
N ASP A 34 1.18 -19.34 -22.75
CA ASP A 34 2.21 -20.19 -22.11
C ASP A 34 3.24 -19.33 -21.38
N PHE A 35 2.77 -18.60 -20.35
CA PHE A 35 3.64 -17.82 -19.48
C PHE A 35 4.01 -18.62 -18.23
N LYS A 36 5.27 -18.52 -17.82
CA LYS A 36 5.67 -19.00 -16.49
C LYS A 36 4.82 -18.31 -15.43
N LYS A 37 3.98 -19.07 -14.74
CA LYS A 37 3.13 -18.56 -13.66
C LYS A 37 3.97 -17.91 -12.58
N LYS A 38 3.61 -16.68 -12.23
CA LYS A 38 4.23 -15.90 -11.17
C LYS A 38 3.27 -15.69 -10.01
N LYS A 39 3.82 -15.22 -8.89
CA LYS A 39 3.08 -14.94 -7.66
C LYS A 39 3.32 -13.50 -7.26
N PHE A 40 2.25 -12.76 -6.97
CA PHE A 40 2.29 -11.33 -6.69
C PHE A 40 1.57 -10.97 -5.39
N LEU A 41 2.22 -10.14 -4.59
CA LEU A 41 1.63 -9.42 -3.47
C LEU A 41 1.36 -7.98 -3.93
N PHE A 42 0.12 -7.56 -3.98
CA PHE A 42 -0.24 -6.17 -4.25
C PHE A 42 -0.41 -5.44 -2.91
N ASN A 43 0.49 -4.54 -2.60
CA ASN A 43 0.42 -3.70 -1.42
C ASN A 43 -0.45 -2.48 -1.72
N THR A 44 -1.75 -2.65 -1.56
CA THR A 44 -2.75 -1.68 -1.96
C THR A 44 -2.82 -0.54 -0.98
N GLN A 45 -2.48 0.65 -1.47
CA GLN A 45 -2.80 1.89 -0.80
C GLN A 45 -4.11 2.43 -1.31
N TYR A 46 -5.07 2.61 -0.42
CA TYR A 46 -6.33 3.21 -0.79
C TYR A 46 -6.15 4.73 -0.97
N ILE A 47 -5.56 5.14 -2.10
CA ILE A 47 -5.56 6.53 -2.57
C ILE A 47 -6.56 6.62 -3.72
N TRP A 48 -7.41 7.63 -3.72
CA TRP A 48 -8.41 7.85 -4.76
C TRP A 48 -7.80 7.77 -6.17
N GLY A 49 -8.33 6.87 -7.01
CA GLY A 49 -7.89 6.64 -8.38
C GLY A 49 -6.83 5.55 -8.57
N TYR A 50 -5.91 5.39 -7.62
CA TYR A 50 -4.84 4.37 -7.73
C TYR A 50 -5.35 2.96 -7.44
N SER A 51 -6.22 2.81 -6.46
CA SER A 51 -6.71 1.49 -6.06
C SER A 51 -7.56 0.79 -7.13
N GLU A 52 -8.29 1.53 -7.96
CA GLU A 52 -9.05 0.91 -9.05
C GLU A 52 -8.11 0.30 -10.08
N LEU A 53 -7.03 0.99 -10.44
CA LEU A 53 -5.99 0.47 -11.32
C LEU A 53 -5.32 -0.79 -10.74
N GLU A 54 -4.95 -0.76 -9.46
CA GLU A 54 -4.36 -1.92 -8.78
C GLU A 54 -5.26 -3.14 -8.85
N PHE A 55 -6.57 -2.98 -8.57
CA PHE A 55 -7.52 -4.09 -8.62
C PHE A 55 -7.74 -4.61 -10.05
N MET A 56 -7.75 -3.73 -11.04
CA MET A 56 -7.86 -4.14 -12.45
C MET A 56 -6.62 -4.93 -12.87
N CYS A 57 -5.42 -4.44 -12.58
CA CYS A 57 -4.17 -5.14 -12.88
C CYS A 57 -4.08 -6.50 -12.15
N ALA A 58 -4.42 -6.52 -10.86
CA ALA A 58 -4.44 -7.74 -10.05
C ALA A 58 -5.43 -8.79 -10.61
N ALA A 59 -6.63 -8.35 -11.00
CA ALA A 59 -7.64 -9.22 -11.60
C ALA A 59 -7.21 -9.74 -12.98
N GLN A 60 -6.56 -8.89 -13.78
CA GLN A 60 -6.02 -9.29 -15.08
C GLN A 60 -4.94 -10.36 -14.92
N LEU A 61 -3.94 -10.13 -14.06
CA LEU A 61 -2.89 -11.10 -13.77
C LEU A 61 -3.47 -12.43 -13.24
N GLN A 62 -4.48 -12.35 -12.38
CA GLN A 62 -5.17 -13.56 -11.91
C GLN A 62 -5.89 -14.30 -13.05
N SER A 63 -6.50 -13.58 -13.99
CA SER A 63 -7.17 -14.19 -15.14
C SER A 63 -6.20 -14.88 -16.10
N GLU A 64 -4.96 -14.40 -16.16
CA GLU A 64 -3.84 -14.99 -16.91
C GLU A 64 -3.20 -16.19 -16.18
N GLY A 65 -3.72 -16.55 -14.99
CA GLY A 65 -3.29 -17.73 -14.23
C GLY A 65 -2.17 -17.48 -13.24
N HIS A 66 -1.81 -16.22 -13.00
CA HIS A 66 -0.90 -15.84 -11.92
C HIS A 66 -1.57 -15.96 -10.55
N GLU A 67 -0.79 -16.20 -9.50
CA GLU A 67 -1.30 -16.14 -8.14
C GLU A 67 -1.17 -14.72 -7.60
N VAL A 68 -2.31 -14.13 -7.20
CA VAL A 68 -2.36 -12.74 -6.75
C VAL A 68 -3.02 -12.64 -5.39
N ILE A 69 -2.39 -11.92 -4.47
CA ILE A 69 -2.89 -11.64 -3.14
C ILE A 69 -2.79 -10.12 -2.87
N ILE A 70 -3.85 -9.53 -2.36
CA ILE A 70 -3.90 -8.11 -1.99
C ILE A 70 -3.53 -7.95 -0.51
N ILE A 71 -2.59 -7.08 -0.19
CA ILE A 71 -2.30 -6.66 1.19
C ILE A 71 -3.13 -5.43 1.52
N ILE A 72 -3.90 -5.49 2.58
CA ILE A 72 -4.81 -4.42 3.03
C ILE A 72 -4.32 -3.84 4.35
N CYS A 73 -4.11 -2.52 4.39
CA CYS A 73 -3.92 -1.80 5.64
C CYS A 73 -5.28 -1.65 6.34
N ASP A 74 -5.43 -2.28 7.51
CA ASP A 74 -6.69 -2.34 8.26
C ASP A 74 -6.62 -1.64 9.63
N GLY A 75 -5.81 -0.60 9.74
CA GLY A 75 -5.78 0.29 10.89
C GLY A 75 -4.44 0.33 11.62
N LEU A 76 -3.48 1.01 11.04
CA LEU A 76 -2.26 1.43 11.74
C LEU A 76 -2.44 2.81 12.35
N PRO A 77 -1.66 3.17 13.40
CA PRO A 77 -1.82 4.43 14.14
C PRO A 77 -1.71 5.69 13.31
N TYR A 78 -0.95 5.63 12.21
CA TYR A 78 -0.73 6.74 11.30
C TYR A 78 -1.13 6.35 9.88
N SER A 79 -2.07 7.07 9.34
CA SER A 79 -2.38 6.98 7.92
C SER A 79 -2.04 8.29 7.24
N GLU A 80 -1.54 8.21 6.04
CA GLU A 80 -1.45 9.36 5.16
C GLU A 80 -2.77 10.11 5.03
N ARG A 81 -3.87 9.50 5.40
CA ARG A 81 -5.24 10.04 5.33
C ARG A 81 -5.64 10.90 6.51
N GLU A 82 -5.16 10.59 7.71
CA GLU A 82 -5.31 11.50 8.85
C GLU A 82 -4.61 12.82 8.57
N ILE A 83 -3.62 12.75 7.70
CA ILE A 83 -2.80 13.84 7.24
C ILE A 83 -3.51 14.78 6.27
N PHE A 84 -4.22 14.23 5.30
CA PHE A 84 -4.84 15.04 4.26
C PHE A 84 -6.16 15.69 4.70
N ASP A 85 -6.42 15.69 6.04
CA ASP A 85 -7.58 16.34 6.65
C ASP A 85 -8.81 16.31 5.71
N LEU A 86 -9.03 15.10 5.15
CA LEU A 86 -10.18 14.89 4.31
C LEU A 86 -11.37 14.67 5.25
N PRO A 87 -12.10 15.73 5.64
CA PRO A 87 -13.11 15.72 6.70
C PRO A 87 -14.29 14.79 6.42
N LYS A 88 -14.22 14.01 5.34
CA LYS A 88 -15.30 13.18 4.82
C LYS A 88 -14.98 11.68 4.74
N ILE A 89 -13.77 11.26 5.00
CA ILE A 89 -13.44 9.82 4.98
C ILE A 89 -13.52 9.30 6.39
N LYS A 90 -14.72 8.85 6.74
CA LYS A 90 -15.00 8.17 8.00
C LYS A 90 -14.07 6.97 8.16
N SER A 91 -13.19 7.06 9.14
CA SER A 91 -12.39 5.99 9.74
C SER A 91 -11.73 4.95 8.80
N TYR A 92 -10.58 4.45 9.19
CA TYR A 92 -9.84 3.31 8.62
C TYR A 92 -10.73 2.11 8.31
N LYS A 93 -11.66 1.80 9.20
CA LYS A 93 -12.62 0.71 9.04
C LYS A 93 -13.45 0.85 7.76
N SER A 94 -13.80 2.09 7.39
CA SER A 94 -14.54 2.37 6.16
C SER A 94 -13.69 2.08 4.91
N CYS A 95 -12.41 2.41 4.94
CA CYS A 95 -11.50 2.22 3.83
C CYS A 95 -11.14 0.75 3.62
N SER A 96 -10.76 0.07 4.69
CA SER A 96 -10.50 -1.36 4.67
C SER A 96 -11.73 -2.15 4.19
N ASN A 97 -12.92 -1.83 4.68
CA ASN A 97 -14.15 -2.46 4.22
C ASN A 97 -14.45 -2.21 2.74
N ARG A 98 -14.10 -1.03 2.22
CA ARG A 98 -14.25 -0.74 0.79
C ARG A 98 -13.27 -1.56 -0.04
N THR A 99 -12.00 -1.62 0.35
CA THR A 99 -10.98 -2.46 -0.29
C THR A 99 -11.41 -3.94 -0.31
N ILE A 100 -11.92 -4.45 0.81
CA ILE A 100 -12.46 -5.82 0.90
C ILE A 100 -13.61 -6.05 -0.07
N ARG A 101 -14.52 -5.07 -0.23
CA ARG A 101 -15.61 -5.18 -1.21
C ARG A 101 -15.10 -5.28 -2.64
N TYR A 102 -14.05 -4.51 -2.99
CA TYR A 102 -13.40 -4.63 -4.30
C TYR A 102 -12.73 -6.00 -4.47
N CYS A 103 -11.95 -6.45 -3.49
CA CYS A 103 -11.36 -7.79 -3.53
C CYS A 103 -12.43 -8.87 -3.78
N ASN A 104 -13.54 -8.82 -3.04
CA ASN A 104 -14.65 -9.77 -3.21
C ASN A 104 -15.30 -9.66 -4.59
N ALA A 105 -15.46 -8.45 -5.14
CA ALA A 105 -16.04 -8.23 -6.46
C ALA A 105 -15.16 -8.81 -7.57
N TYR A 106 -13.87 -8.57 -7.51
CA TYR A 106 -12.88 -9.12 -8.44
C TYR A 106 -12.52 -10.58 -8.17
N GLY A 107 -12.90 -11.13 -7.01
CA GLY A 107 -12.55 -12.49 -6.58
C GLY A 107 -11.08 -12.66 -6.22
N LEU A 108 -10.47 -11.60 -5.73
CA LEU A 108 -9.08 -11.58 -5.29
C LEU A 108 -8.96 -12.03 -3.83
N LYS A 109 -7.94 -12.82 -3.54
CA LYS A 109 -7.53 -13.12 -2.16
C LYS A 109 -6.95 -11.88 -1.51
N TYR A 110 -7.09 -11.74 -0.20
CA TYR A 110 -6.49 -10.63 0.53
C TYR A 110 -5.97 -11.03 1.91
N LEU A 111 -5.00 -10.27 2.40
CA LEU A 111 -4.42 -10.33 3.73
C LEU A 111 -4.62 -8.99 4.42
N LYS A 112 -4.87 -9.01 5.72
CA LYS A 112 -4.92 -7.81 6.55
C LYS A 112 -3.62 -7.68 7.33
N ILE A 113 -3.01 -6.50 7.31
CA ILE A 113 -1.73 -6.25 7.99
C ILE A 113 -1.82 -6.59 9.49
N ASN A 114 -2.91 -6.20 10.16
CA ASN A 114 -3.08 -6.46 11.60
C ASN A 114 -3.14 -7.97 11.96
N SER A 115 -3.49 -8.84 11.03
CA SER A 115 -3.51 -10.29 11.30
C SER A 115 -2.10 -10.91 11.37
N PHE A 116 -1.08 -10.15 11.03
CA PHE A 116 0.33 -10.53 11.13
C PHE A 116 1.07 -9.83 12.26
N LEU A 117 0.33 -9.18 13.17
CA LEU A 117 0.83 -8.50 14.35
C LEU A 117 0.19 -9.09 15.61
N ASN A 118 0.99 -9.32 16.62
CA ASN A 118 0.50 -9.70 17.95
C ASN A 118 0.44 -8.50 18.91
N ALA A 119 0.03 -8.72 20.15
CA ALA A 119 -0.06 -7.67 21.18
C ALA A 119 1.33 -7.13 21.57
N GLU A 120 2.34 -7.99 21.60
CA GLU A 120 3.72 -7.64 21.93
C GLU A 120 4.30 -6.69 20.87
N ASP A 121 4.09 -6.99 19.57
CA ASP A 121 4.52 -6.11 18.47
C ASP A 121 3.96 -4.69 18.63
N LYS A 122 2.66 -4.58 18.97
CA LYS A 122 1.99 -3.29 19.16
C LYS A 122 2.50 -2.55 20.39
N ASN A 123 2.71 -3.25 21.49
CA ASN A 123 3.26 -2.67 22.71
C ASN A 123 4.69 -2.19 22.47
N LYS A 124 5.51 -2.98 21.76
CA LYS A 124 6.87 -2.63 21.43
C LYS A 124 6.96 -1.41 20.51
N ALA A 125 6.12 -1.34 19.49
CA ALA A 125 6.02 -0.17 18.61
C ALA A 125 5.73 1.11 19.41
N LYS A 126 4.75 1.04 20.31
CA LYS A 126 4.37 2.16 21.18
C LYS A 126 5.51 2.54 22.15
N GLU A 127 6.13 1.57 22.84
CA GLU A 127 7.26 1.80 23.73
C GLU A 127 8.40 2.52 22.99
N LEU A 128 8.80 2.02 21.83
CA LEU A 128 9.86 2.60 21.03
C LEU A 128 9.51 4.01 20.55
N SER A 129 8.26 4.28 20.20
CA SER A 129 7.81 5.60 19.74
C SER A 129 7.90 6.68 20.85
N LEU A 130 7.99 6.29 22.11
CA LEU A 130 8.13 7.19 23.25
C LEU A 130 9.58 7.53 23.62
N LYS A 131 10.56 6.90 22.97
CA LYS A 131 11.98 7.20 23.17
C LYS A 131 12.36 8.62 22.73
N ASN A 132 13.62 9.01 22.97
CA ASN A 132 14.15 10.29 22.49
C ASN A 132 14.02 10.37 20.96
N ILE A 133 13.76 11.57 20.44
CA ILE A 133 13.60 11.81 18.99
C ILE A 133 14.85 11.42 18.20
N ASP A 134 16.04 11.68 18.75
CA ASP A 134 17.30 11.31 18.10
C ASP A 134 17.47 9.78 18.01
N GLU A 135 17.07 9.05 19.04
CA GLU A 135 17.04 7.59 19.01
C GLU A 135 16.06 7.06 17.97
N ILE A 136 14.86 7.64 17.92
CA ILE A 136 13.82 7.26 16.94
C ILE A 136 14.30 7.54 15.52
N SER A 137 14.91 8.70 15.29
CA SER A 137 15.39 9.14 13.97
C SER A 137 16.47 8.24 13.39
N ASN A 138 17.27 7.62 14.24
CA ASN A 138 18.33 6.71 13.85
C ASN A 138 17.97 5.22 13.98
N PHE A 139 16.72 4.92 14.35
CA PHE A 139 16.30 3.55 14.60
C PHE A 139 16.18 2.75 13.31
N SER A 140 16.90 1.64 13.28
CA SER A 140 16.89 0.70 12.16
C SER A 140 16.44 -0.70 12.59
N LYS A 141 15.72 -1.38 11.70
CA LYS A 141 15.29 -2.78 11.85
C LYS A 141 15.40 -3.47 10.49
N ASN A 142 15.97 -4.68 10.44
CA ASN A 142 16.18 -5.44 9.20
C ASN A 142 16.89 -4.62 8.09
N ASN A 143 17.91 -3.84 8.47
CA ASN A 143 18.65 -2.94 7.59
C ASN A 143 17.79 -1.82 6.95
N ILE A 144 16.68 -1.45 7.57
CA ILE A 144 15.81 -0.36 7.14
C ILE A 144 15.78 0.70 8.24
N ASN A 145 16.15 1.93 7.92
CA ASN A 145 16.02 3.06 8.84
C ASN A 145 14.55 3.50 8.92
N LEU A 146 13.84 3.05 9.95
CA LEU A 146 12.43 3.35 10.16
C LEU A 146 12.20 4.81 10.56
N GLY A 147 13.16 5.41 11.25
CA GLY A 147 13.12 6.83 11.61
C GLY A 147 13.16 7.73 10.37
N ASP A 148 13.99 7.38 9.38
CA ASP A 148 14.04 8.12 8.10
C ASP A 148 12.72 8.02 7.33
N TYR A 149 12.10 6.84 7.27
CA TYR A 149 10.78 6.71 6.68
C TYR A 149 9.71 7.54 7.40
N ALA A 150 9.74 7.57 8.73
CA ALA A 150 8.86 8.42 9.52
C ALA A 150 9.09 9.91 9.22
N LYS A 151 10.36 10.34 9.08
CA LYS A 151 10.74 11.69 8.72
C LYS A 151 10.24 12.05 7.32
N ARG A 152 10.43 11.19 6.32
CA ARG A 152 9.94 11.43 4.94
C ARG A 152 8.43 11.62 4.90
N ASN A 153 7.67 10.76 5.60
CA ASN A 153 6.22 10.93 5.71
C ASN A 153 5.85 12.25 6.38
N HIS A 154 6.52 12.60 7.47
CA HIS A 154 6.30 13.84 8.19
C HIS A 154 6.60 15.07 7.32
N SER A 155 7.75 15.10 6.64
CA SER A 155 8.14 16.20 5.75
C SER A 155 7.20 16.33 4.54
N HIS A 156 6.76 15.21 3.99
CA HIS A 156 5.76 15.23 2.90
C HIS A 156 4.44 15.83 3.35
N TYR A 157 4.01 15.49 4.55
CA TYR A 157 2.79 16.01 5.13
C TYR A 157 2.82 17.54 5.29
N PHE A 158 3.87 18.04 5.92
CA PHE A 158 4.00 19.47 6.18
C PHE A 158 4.56 20.27 4.98
N LYS A 159 4.81 19.60 3.84
CA LYS A 159 5.40 20.18 2.63
C LYS A 159 6.72 20.91 2.89
N GLY A 160 7.54 20.35 3.76
CA GLY A 160 8.84 20.90 4.11
C GLY A 160 9.59 20.11 5.17
N ASP A 161 10.85 20.44 5.38
CA ASP A 161 11.68 19.82 6.41
C ASP A 161 11.41 20.49 7.78
N ILE A 162 10.29 20.08 8.39
CA ILE A 162 9.88 20.57 9.70
C ILE A 162 10.47 19.65 10.78
N LYS A 163 11.18 20.23 11.73
CA LYS A 163 11.69 19.48 12.88
C LYS A 163 10.51 18.95 13.71
N PRO A 164 10.58 17.70 14.18
CA PRO A 164 9.51 17.10 15.00
C PRO A 164 9.58 17.62 16.44
N VAL A 165 9.18 18.89 16.62
CA VAL A 165 9.13 19.55 17.93
C VAL A 165 7.72 20.05 18.23
N GLY A 166 7.35 20.13 19.49
CA GLY A 166 6.03 20.61 19.91
C GLY A 166 4.90 19.74 19.36
N SER A 167 3.89 20.36 18.76
CA SER A 167 2.72 19.65 18.21
C SER A 167 3.06 18.69 17.06
N PHE A 168 4.16 18.92 16.35
CA PHE A 168 4.60 18.06 15.25
C PHE A 168 5.24 16.75 15.72
N GLU A 169 5.76 16.73 16.94
CA GLU A 169 6.39 15.55 17.52
C GLU A 169 5.43 14.36 17.64
N SER A 170 4.19 14.62 18.05
CA SER A 170 3.18 13.57 18.20
C SER A 170 2.86 12.87 16.87
N ILE A 171 2.85 13.61 15.77
CA ILE A 171 2.63 13.08 14.43
C ILE A 171 3.84 12.24 13.99
N TYR A 172 5.06 12.72 14.23
CA TYR A 172 6.28 11.99 13.94
C TYR A 172 6.34 10.65 14.69
N ARG A 173 6.02 10.66 16.00
CA ARG A 173 5.98 9.45 16.84
C ARG A 173 4.97 8.43 16.33
N LYS A 174 3.77 8.86 15.92
CA LYS A 174 2.77 7.99 15.29
C LYS A 174 3.25 7.44 13.94
N ALA A 175 3.93 8.26 13.14
CA ALA A 175 4.53 7.82 11.88
C ALA A 175 5.57 6.73 12.12
N PHE A 176 6.44 6.90 13.11
CA PHE A 176 7.43 5.90 13.50
C PHE A 176 6.78 4.60 14.01
N GLU A 177 5.77 4.70 14.89
CA GLU A 177 5.00 3.54 15.36
C GLU A 177 4.43 2.75 14.18
N SER A 178 3.86 3.45 13.19
CA SER A 178 3.35 2.83 11.97
C SER A 178 4.44 2.21 11.12
N ALA A 179 5.61 2.85 11.01
CA ALA A 179 6.75 2.30 10.29
C ALA A 179 7.21 0.97 10.91
N TYR A 180 7.28 0.91 12.24
CA TYR A 180 7.63 -0.32 12.97
C TYR A 180 6.62 -1.43 12.72
N LEU A 181 5.32 -1.13 12.81
CA LEU A 181 4.25 -2.11 12.62
C LEU A 181 4.17 -2.60 11.17
N ILE A 182 4.36 -1.73 10.18
CA ILE A 182 4.44 -2.13 8.77
C ILE A 182 5.64 -3.03 8.54
N GLU A 183 6.81 -2.64 9.01
CA GLU A 183 8.01 -3.46 8.88
C GLU A 183 7.79 -4.85 9.47
N THR A 184 7.27 -4.94 10.69
CA THR A 184 7.02 -6.23 11.36
C THR A 184 6.00 -7.07 10.62
N SER A 185 4.85 -6.50 10.23
CA SER A 185 3.80 -7.24 9.55
C SER A 185 4.21 -7.71 8.16
N ILE A 186 4.89 -6.87 7.38
CA ILE A 186 5.36 -7.24 6.04
C ILE A 186 6.48 -8.29 6.12
N SER A 187 7.39 -8.18 7.08
CA SER A 187 8.39 -9.24 7.34
C SER A 187 7.71 -10.59 7.60
N ASN A 188 6.67 -10.62 8.45
CA ASN A 188 5.91 -11.83 8.72
C ASN A 188 5.13 -12.34 7.49
N ILE A 189 4.62 -11.45 6.65
CA ILE A 189 3.98 -11.82 5.37
C ILE A 189 5.02 -12.44 4.43
N LEU A 190 6.18 -11.82 4.25
CA LEU A 190 7.22 -12.31 3.35
C LEU A 190 7.83 -13.64 3.83
N LEU A 191 7.91 -13.89 5.14
CA LEU A 191 8.30 -15.20 5.68
C LEU A 191 7.32 -16.31 5.27
N LYS A 192 6.03 -15.98 5.17
CA LYS A 192 4.99 -16.94 4.75
C LYS A 192 4.86 -17.07 3.23
N TYR A 193 5.11 -15.99 2.50
CA TYR A 193 4.95 -15.86 1.05
C TYR A 193 6.30 -15.54 0.39
N LYS A 194 7.30 -16.42 0.60
CA LYS A 194 8.72 -16.20 0.28
C LYS A 194 9.02 -15.94 -1.20
N ASP A 195 8.22 -16.51 -2.10
CA ASP A 195 8.43 -16.52 -3.55
C ASP A 195 7.46 -15.60 -4.31
N TYR A 196 6.95 -14.58 -3.61
CA TYR A 196 6.07 -13.58 -4.22
C TYR A 196 6.84 -12.29 -4.54
N ASP A 197 6.65 -11.79 -5.75
CA ASP A 197 7.04 -10.45 -6.13
C ASP A 197 6.05 -9.43 -5.54
N LEU A 198 6.53 -8.22 -5.23
CA LEU A 198 5.68 -7.16 -4.68
C LEU A 198 5.28 -6.16 -5.78
N VAL A 199 4.04 -5.71 -5.77
CA VAL A 199 3.57 -4.55 -6.54
C VAL A 199 3.10 -3.48 -5.56
N THR A 200 3.62 -2.25 -5.67
CA THR A 200 3.28 -1.15 -4.76
C THR A 200 3.43 0.20 -5.45
N ALA A 201 2.72 1.23 -4.96
CA ALA A 201 2.90 2.58 -5.48
C ALA A 201 4.29 3.13 -5.08
N ASN A 202 4.82 3.99 -5.85
CA ASN A 202 6.04 4.83 -5.75
C ASN A 202 7.25 4.37 -4.90
N GLY A 203 7.09 3.57 -3.88
CA GLY A 203 8.18 3.06 -3.04
C GLY A 203 8.86 4.07 -2.09
N LYS A 204 8.24 5.23 -1.81
CA LYS A 204 8.89 6.32 -1.06
C LYS A 204 8.52 6.38 0.41
N PHE A 205 7.30 6.03 0.74
CA PHE A 205 6.68 6.28 2.04
C PHE A 205 6.68 5.02 2.90
N ILE A 206 6.30 5.17 4.17
CA ILE A 206 6.22 4.06 5.13
C ILE A 206 5.48 2.87 4.51
N GLN A 207 4.32 3.11 3.92
CA GLN A 207 3.43 2.05 3.43
C GLN A 207 3.88 1.44 2.10
N THR A 208 4.74 2.10 1.33
CA THR A 208 5.20 1.63 0.03
C THR A 208 6.67 1.29 -0.01
N GLY A 209 7.50 2.12 0.62
CA GLY A 209 8.95 1.99 0.60
C GLY A 209 9.46 0.88 1.52
N ILE A 210 8.91 0.76 2.74
CA ILE A 210 9.30 -0.32 3.65
C ILE A 210 8.98 -1.69 3.06
N PRO A 211 7.78 -1.97 2.53
CA PRO A 211 7.50 -3.23 1.84
C PRO A 211 8.43 -3.50 0.64
N ALA A 212 8.70 -2.49 -0.18
CA ALA A 212 9.61 -2.64 -1.33
C ALA A 212 11.04 -2.99 -0.87
N GLN A 213 11.56 -2.30 0.15
CA GLN A 213 12.89 -2.58 0.69
C GLN A 213 12.99 -3.96 1.33
N LEU A 214 11.97 -4.40 2.07
CA LEU A 214 11.92 -5.74 2.65
C LEU A 214 11.87 -6.82 1.56
N THR A 215 11.11 -6.60 0.50
CA THR A 215 11.03 -7.52 -0.64
C THR A 215 12.38 -7.65 -1.34
N LYS A 216 13.06 -6.51 -1.56
CA LYS A 216 14.43 -6.47 -2.11
C LYS A 216 15.41 -7.23 -1.20
N ASN A 217 15.37 -6.98 0.10
CA ASN A 217 16.24 -7.65 1.07
C ASN A 217 15.99 -9.17 1.13
N ALA A 218 14.76 -9.62 0.83
CA ALA A 218 14.40 -11.03 0.72
C ALA A 218 14.83 -11.68 -0.62
N GLY A 219 15.41 -10.91 -1.55
CA GLY A 219 15.84 -11.41 -2.86
C GLY A 219 14.72 -11.56 -3.90
N ASN A 220 13.54 -11.03 -3.62
CA ASN A 220 12.41 -11.01 -4.55
C ASN A 220 12.37 -9.70 -5.33
N SER A 221 11.73 -9.72 -6.51
CA SER A 221 11.50 -8.50 -7.28
C SER A 221 10.35 -7.68 -6.69
N PHE A 222 10.45 -6.37 -6.84
CA PHE A 222 9.33 -5.48 -6.59
C PHE A 222 9.07 -4.59 -7.80
N TYR A 223 7.82 -4.22 -7.98
CA TYR A 223 7.37 -3.33 -9.03
C TYR A 223 6.77 -2.09 -8.40
N THR A 224 7.28 -0.92 -8.76
CA THR A 224 6.68 0.36 -8.37
C THR A 224 5.97 0.98 -9.54
N TYR A 225 4.90 1.69 -9.26
CA TYR A 225 4.19 2.46 -10.28
C TYR A 225 3.90 3.87 -9.78
N GLU A 226 3.82 4.80 -10.73
CA GLU A 226 3.39 6.18 -10.49
C GLU A 226 2.36 6.56 -11.55
N VAL A 227 1.31 7.26 -11.15
CA VAL A 227 0.25 7.72 -12.06
C VAL A 227 0.42 9.23 -12.28
N PHE A 228 0.59 9.60 -13.53
CA PHE A 228 0.66 11.01 -13.91
C PHE A 228 -0.75 11.55 -14.19
N ARG A 229 -1.06 12.71 -13.61
CA ARG A 229 -2.36 13.39 -13.80
C ARG A 229 -2.59 13.88 -15.24
N GLN A 230 -1.53 14.07 -16.00
CA GLN A 230 -1.61 14.52 -17.39
C GLN A 230 -1.44 13.30 -18.31
N GLY A 231 -2.54 12.87 -18.91
CA GLY A 231 -2.52 11.93 -20.02
C GLY A 231 -2.73 10.46 -19.70
N ASP A 232 -3.34 10.11 -18.58
CA ASP A 232 -3.68 8.72 -18.22
C ASP A 232 -2.48 7.74 -18.31
N CYS A 233 -1.28 8.25 -18.04
CA CYS A 233 -0.05 7.48 -18.11
C CYS A 233 0.31 6.88 -16.75
N VAL A 234 0.77 5.64 -16.78
CA VAL A 234 1.33 4.93 -15.63
C VAL A 234 2.77 4.58 -15.96
N LEU A 235 3.71 5.07 -15.14
CA LEU A 235 5.08 4.55 -15.15
C LEU A 235 5.12 3.31 -14.25
N LEU A 236 5.63 2.22 -14.79
CA LEU A 236 5.87 0.98 -14.07
C LEU A 236 7.37 0.67 -14.17
N ASP A 237 8.00 0.42 -13.04
CA ASP A 237 9.41 0.03 -13.02
C ASP A 237 9.62 -1.20 -12.12
N LYS A 238 10.64 -1.98 -12.48
CA LYS A 238 11.03 -3.17 -11.75
C LYS A 238 12.31 -2.90 -10.95
N ASP A 239 12.28 -3.25 -9.66
CA ASP A 239 13.41 -3.19 -8.71
C ASP A 239 13.99 -1.77 -8.51
N ARG A 240 13.20 -0.73 -8.86
CA ARG A 240 13.52 0.69 -8.68
C ARG A 240 12.39 1.44 -7.98
N TYR A 241 12.74 2.49 -7.26
CA TYR A 241 11.77 3.43 -6.68
C TYR A 241 11.42 4.53 -7.68
N SER A 242 10.23 5.09 -7.61
CA SER A 242 9.76 6.06 -8.59
C SER A 242 10.63 7.33 -8.72
N LEU A 243 11.45 7.67 -7.70
CA LEU A 243 12.43 8.76 -7.80
C LEU A 243 13.74 8.37 -8.51
N GLU A 244 14.00 7.07 -8.64
CA GLU A 244 15.17 6.53 -9.30
C GLU A 244 14.88 6.19 -10.78
N GLN A 245 13.62 6.35 -11.18
CA GLN A 245 13.22 6.17 -12.58
C GLN A 245 13.95 7.20 -13.42
N ARG A 246 14.79 6.73 -14.33
CA ARG A 246 15.45 7.59 -15.30
C ARG A 246 14.47 7.87 -16.42
N MET A 247 14.09 9.13 -16.55
CA MET A 247 13.27 9.56 -17.70
C MET A 247 14.02 9.40 -19.02
N ASP A 248 15.35 9.32 -18.98
CA ASP A 248 16.20 9.13 -20.13
C ASP A 248 15.92 7.81 -20.86
N ASP A 249 15.61 6.74 -20.10
CA ASP A 249 15.27 5.41 -20.67
C ASP A 249 13.88 5.40 -21.36
N VAL A 250 13.10 6.48 -21.26
CA VAL A 250 11.75 6.60 -21.85
C VAL A 250 11.78 7.33 -23.19
N TRP A 251 12.87 8.06 -23.47
CA TRP A 251 13.01 8.90 -24.66
C TRP A 251 13.97 8.34 -25.71
N GLU A 252 14.61 7.20 -25.44
CA GLU A 252 15.35 6.40 -26.41
C GLU A 252 14.45 5.35 -27.09
#